data_7f3edb7df6bbb1f0e827783c329736c2
#
_entry.id   7f3edb7df6bbb1f0e827783c329736c2
#
_cell.length_a   1.000
_cell.length_b   1.000
_cell.length_c   1.000
_cell.angle_alpha   90.00
_cell.angle_beta   90.00
_cell.angle_gamma   90.00
#
_symmetry.space_group_name_H-M   'P 1'
#
loop_
_entity.id
_entity.type
_entity.pdbx_description
1 polymer ?
#
loop_
_entity_poly.entity_id
_entity_poly.type
_entity_poly.pdbx_seq_one_letter_code
_entity_poly.pdbx_strand_id
1 'polypeptide(L)'
;MNPPVTLPPPQPTHPGVVLGIDPGLNRTGYAVLAPRGRTPILREAGVIRSTPKLALSERVREIGEGLQEVFEQYRPETVALEQVFSTGQFPQSALLMAHARGVILFIAARNLCPVIGYAPRQVKRLLTGSGKADKRQIQLAVQSELRLAQILEPNDVADAAAIALCHYHSARLPANPAERL
;
A
#
# COMPACT_ATOMS: atom_id res chain seq x y z
N MET A 1 -16.65 33.71 -28.89
CA MET A 1 -17.31 33.03 -27.75
C MET A 1 -16.29 32.07 -27.15
N ASN A 2 -15.89 32.29 -25.91
CA ASN A 2 -15.03 31.33 -25.20
C ASN A 2 -15.87 30.08 -24.86
N PRO A 3 -15.32 28.85 -25.01
CA PRO A 3 -16.03 27.65 -24.62
C PRO A 3 -16.34 27.69 -23.10
N PRO A 4 -17.43 27.08 -22.65
CA PRO A 4 -17.78 27.05 -21.23
C PRO A 4 -16.68 26.33 -20.44
N VAL A 5 -16.22 26.99 -19.35
CA VAL A 5 -15.29 26.38 -18.39
C VAL A 5 -16.05 25.28 -17.62
N THR A 6 -15.83 24.03 -18.02
CA THR A 6 -16.36 22.90 -17.28
C THR A 6 -15.48 22.68 -16.05
N LEU A 7 -16.00 22.93 -14.86
CA LEU A 7 -15.32 22.60 -13.62
C LEU A 7 -15.17 21.07 -13.54
N PRO A 8 -13.99 20.56 -13.12
CA PRO A 8 -13.85 19.15 -12.87
C PRO A 8 -14.87 18.70 -11.80
N PRO A 9 -15.39 17.46 -11.86
CA PRO A 9 -16.30 16.97 -10.86
C PRO A 9 -15.66 17.08 -9.47
N PRO A 10 -16.45 17.36 -8.42
CA PRO A 10 -15.93 17.44 -7.07
C PRO A 10 -15.21 16.13 -6.73
N GLN A 11 -13.95 16.24 -6.30
CA GLN A 11 -13.16 15.11 -5.83
C GLN A 11 -13.90 14.48 -4.65
N PRO A 12 -13.99 13.14 -4.56
CA PRO A 12 -14.60 12.49 -3.41
C PRO A 12 -13.91 12.97 -2.14
N THR A 13 -14.68 13.40 -1.16
CA THR A 13 -14.19 13.94 0.12
C THR A 13 -13.50 12.90 1.00
N HIS A 14 -13.57 11.63 0.60
CA HIS A 14 -12.91 10.50 1.26
C HIS A 14 -12.34 9.57 0.20
N PRO A 15 -11.12 9.02 0.40
CA PRO A 15 -10.62 7.95 -0.45
C PRO A 15 -11.56 6.74 -0.33
N GLY A 16 -11.79 6.05 -1.44
CA GLY A 16 -12.54 4.81 -1.48
C GLY A 16 -11.80 3.66 -0.78
N VAL A 17 -11.99 2.44 -1.27
CA VAL A 17 -11.25 1.28 -0.75
C VAL A 17 -9.78 1.39 -1.15
N VAL A 18 -8.89 1.36 -0.17
CA VAL A 18 -7.44 1.47 -0.35
C VAL A 18 -6.77 0.13 -0.04
N LEU A 19 -5.95 -0.34 -0.96
CA LEU A 19 -5.09 -1.50 -0.76
C LEU A 19 -3.65 -1.02 -0.49
N GLY A 20 -3.19 -1.13 0.76
CA GLY A 20 -1.79 -0.92 1.13
C GLY A 20 -0.98 -2.18 0.89
N ILE A 21 0.22 -2.03 0.33
CA ILE A 21 1.11 -3.15 0.03
C ILE A 21 2.53 -2.84 0.48
N ASP A 22 3.09 -3.76 1.28
CA ASP A 22 4.52 -3.85 1.60
C ASP A 22 5.16 -4.95 0.72
N PRO A 23 5.93 -4.58 -0.33
CA PRO A 23 6.41 -5.53 -1.33
C PRO A 23 7.58 -6.37 -0.84
N GLY A 24 7.49 -7.68 -0.99
CA GLY A 24 8.58 -8.59 -0.77
C GLY A 24 8.42 -9.89 -1.56
N LEU A 25 9.52 -10.41 -2.15
CA LEU A 25 9.43 -11.60 -2.99
C LEU A 25 9.06 -12.87 -2.20
N ASN A 26 9.51 -12.98 -0.94
CA ASN A 26 9.16 -14.13 -0.08
C ASN A 26 7.79 -13.97 0.56
N ARG A 27 7.49 -12.74 0.95
CA ARG A 27 6.26 -12.33 1.65
C ARG A 27 5.91 -10.92 1.18
N THR A 28 4.73 -10.77 0.65
CA THR A 28 4.12 -9.48 0.34
C THR A 28 3.01 -9.23 1.35
N GLY A 29 3.21 -8.25 2.24
CA GLY A 29 2.18 -7.81 3.16
C GLY A 29 1.10 -7.01 2.44
N TYR A 30 -0.17 -7.20 2.81
CA TYR A 30 -1.26 -6.38 2.30
C TYR A 30 -2.26 -6.02 3.40
N ALA A 31 -2.95 -4.88 3.22
CA ALA A 31 -4.04 -4.46 4.08
C ALA A 31 -5.08 -3.68 3.26
N VAL A 32 -6.34 -4.03 3.41
CA VAL A 32 -7.48 -3.39 2.75
C VAL A 32 -8.19 -2.49 3.75
N LEU A 33 -8.19 -1.20 3.49
CA LEU A 33 -8.92 -0.20 4.27
C LEU A 33 -10.14 0.29 3.51
N ALA A 34 -11.28 0.38 4.19
CA ALA A 34 -12.48 0.98 3.64
C ALA A 34 -12.88 2.24 4.41
N PRO A 35 -13.48 3.25 3.75
CA PRO A 35 -13.93 4.45 4.41
C PRO A 35 -15.06 4.16 5.42
N ARG A 36 -14.96 4.75 6.61
CA ARG A 36 -16.03 4.75 7.62
C ARG A 36 -16.03 6.08 8.36
N GLY A 37 -16.77 7.03 7.84
CA GLY A 37 -16.76 8.39 8.37
C GLY A 37 -15.37 9.03 8.29
N ARG A 38 -14.85 9.53 9.42
CA ARG A 38 -13.54 10.21 9.48
C ARG A 38 -12.35 9.26 9.65
N THR A 39 -12.57 8.02 10.05
CA THR A 39 -11.52 7.02 10.30
C THR A 39 -11.80 5.79 9.42
N PRO A 40 -10.80 5.23 8.71
CA PRO A 40 -11.01 4.02 7.94
C PRO A 40 -11.17 2.80 8.87
N ILE A 41 -11.76 1.73 8.32
CA ILE A 41 -11.78 0.42 8.96
C ILE A 41 -10.94 -0.56 8.19
N LEU A 42 -10.29 -1.46 8.92
CA LEU A 42 -9.63 -2.62 8.34
C LEU A 42 -10.70 -3.64 7.91
N ARG A 43 -10.70 -3.98 6.61
CA ARG A 43 -11.59 -5.00 6.04
C ARG A 43 -10.91 -6.36 5.99
N GLU A 44 -9.65 -6.37 5.62
CA GLU A 44 -8.80 -7.55 5.49
C GLU A 44 -7.34 -7.14 5.60
N ALA A 45 -6.50 -8.04 6.10
CA ALA A 45 -5.06 -7.90 6.04
C ALA A 45 -4.38 -9.27 6.11
N GLY A 46 -3.27 -9.41 5.43
CA GLY A 46 -2.59 -10.70 5.36
C GLY A 46 -1.24 -10.64 4.66
N VAL A 47 -0.71 -11.82 4.38
CA VAL A 47 0.55 -12.02 3.67
C VAL A 47 0.35 -12.97 2.52
N ILE A 48 0.65 -12.51 1.31
CA ILE A 48 0.82 -13.37 0.14
C ILE A 48 2.24 -13.92 0.19
N ARG A 49 2.36 -15.24 0.14
CA ARG A 49 3.65 -15.95 0.24
C ARG A 49 4.03 -16.54 -1.10
N SER A 50 5.30 -16.47 -1.45
CA SER A 50 5.83 -17.27 -2.54
C SER A 50 6.69 -18.42 -2.00
N THR A 51 6.77 -19.52 -2.76
CA THR A 51 7.53 -20.71 -2.39
C THR A 51 9.01 -20.52 -2.74
N PRO A 52 9.93 -20.37 -1.76
CA PRO A 52 11.33 -19.98 -2.01
C PRO A 52 12.12 -20.93 -2.91
N LYS A 53 11.71 -22.20 -3.00
CA LYS A 53 12.39 -23.23 -3.80
C LYS A 53 11.99 -23.23 -5.27
N LEU A 54 10.94 -22.50 -5.64
CA LEU A 54 10.48 -22.41 -7.02
C LEU A 54 11.33 -21.41 -7.83
N ALA A 55 11.26 -21.53 -9.16
CA ALA A 55 11.87 -20.57 -10.07
C ALA A 55 11.26 -19.16 -9.85
N LEU A 56 12.04 -18.13 -10.17
CA LEU A 56 11.61 -16.74 -9.95
C LEU A 56 10.27 -16.43 -10.63
N SER A 57 10.07 -16.92 -11.87
CA SER A 57 8.82 -16.75 -12.61
C SER A 57 7.60 -17.34 -11.90
N GLU A 58 7.74 -18.52 -11.30
CA GLU A 58 6.68 -19.17 -10.54
C GLU A 58 6.36 -18.40 -9.25
N ARG A 59 7.39 -17.91 -8.57
CA ARG A 59 7.23 -17.09 -7.36
C ARG A 59 6.52 -15.77 -7.64
N VAL A 60 6.87 -15.12 -8.75
CA VAL A 60 6.19 -13.90 -9.21
C VAL A 60 4.73 -14.19 -9.58
N ARG A 61 4.46 -15.36 -10.19
CA ARG A 61 3.09 -15.81 -10.48
C ARG A 61 2.28 -16.01 -9.19
N GLU A 62 2.82 -16.70 -8.17
CA GLU A 62 2.13 -16.88 -6.88
C GLU A 62 1.74 -15.55 -6.23
N ILE A 63 2.62 -14.54 -6.28
CA ILE A 63 2.31 -13.19 -5.78
C ILE A 63 1.19 -12.55 -6.61
N GLY A 64 1.27 -12.67 -7.94
CA GLY A 64 0.27 -12.10 -8.84
C GLY A 64 -1.11 -12.71 -8.67
N GLU A 65 -1.20 -14.03 -8.54
CA GLU A 65 -2.44 -14.76 -8.30
C GLU A 65 -3.08 -14.34 -6.96
N GLY A 66 -2.31 -14.34 -5.87
CA GLY A 66 -2.81 -13.92 -4.56
C GLY A 66 -3.26 -12.45 -4.53
N LEU A 67 -2.56 -11.55 -5.24
CA LEU A 67 -3.02 -10.17 -5.38
C LEU A 67 -4.30 -10.07 -6.20
N GLN A 68 -4.42 -10.84 -7.28
CA GLN A 68 -5.62 -10.85 -8.11
C GLN A 68 -6.86 -11.26 -7.30
N GLU A 69 -6.74 -12.26 -6.41
CA GLU A 69 -7.81 -12.65 -5.49
C GLU A 69 -8.25 -11.49 -4.58
N VAL A 70 -7.29 -10.74 -4.03
CA VAL A 70 -7.58 -9.54 -3.21
C VAL A 70 -8.31 -8.48 -4.03
N PHE A 71 -7.88 -8.24 -5.28
CA PHE A 71 -8.55 -7.29 -6.18
C PHE A 71 -9.98 -7.70 -6.52
N GLU A 72 -10.22 -8.97 -6.80
CA GLU A 72 -11.55 -9.51 -7.13
C GLU A 72 -12.51 -9.40 -5.95
N GLN A 73 -12.01 -9.68 -4.75
CA GLN A 73 -12.83 -9.68 -3.53
C GLN A 73 -13.14 -8.27 -3.02
N TYR A 74 -12.16 -7.36 -3.02
CA TYR A 74 -12.28 -6.06 -2.37
C TYR A 74 -12.40 -4.88 -3.31
N ARG A 75 -12.06 -5.04 -4.59
CA ARG A 75 -12.14 -4.00 -5.64
C ARG A 75 -11.55 -2.66 -5.18
N PRO A 76 -10.26 -2.61 -4.83
CA PRO A 76 -9.65 -1.38 -4.35
C PRO A 76 -9.67 -0.30 -5.44
N GLU A 77 -9.94 0.94 -5.02
CA GLU A 77 -9.93 2.11 -5.89
C GLU A 77 -8.54 2.73 -6.01
N THR A 78 -7.65 2.42 -5.08
CA THR A 78 -6.25 2.86 -5.10
C THR A 78 -5.36 1.84 -4.42
N VAL A 79 -4.18 1.62 -4.99
CA VAL A 79 -3.08 0.90 -4.34
C VAL A 79 -2.12 1.93 -3.74
N ALA A 80 -1.85 1.82 -2.46
CA ALA A 80 -0.77 2.51 -1.76
C ALA A 80 0.43 1.57 -1.64
N LEU A 81 1.57 1.93 -2.21
CA LEU A 81 2.73 1.06 -2.33
C LEU A 81 3.98 1.72 -1.73
N GLU A 82 4.78 0.98 -0.97
CA GLU A 82 6.05 1.49 -0.48
C GLU A 82 7.01 1.78 -1.64
N GLN A 83 7.66 2.96 -1.59
CA GLN A 83 8.75 3.30 -2.50
C GLN A 83 10.03 2.60 -2.04
N VAL A 84 10.64 1.85 -2.95
CA VAL A 84 11.92 1.18 -2.70
C VAL A 84 13.06 2.09 -3.14
N PHE A 85 13.93 2.42 -2.21
CA PHE A 85 15.19 3.13 -2.49
C PHE A 85 16.34 2.14 -2.33
N SER A 86 17.11 1.94 -3.38
CA SER A 86 18.37 1.21 -3.26
C SER A 86 19.40 2.11 -2.60
N THR A 87 19.89 1.72 -1.43
CA THR A 87 21.01 2.41 -0.74
C THR A 87 22.38 1.89 -1.18
N GLY A 88 22.42 0.99 -2.16
CA GLY A 88 23.67 0.35 -2.62
C GLY A 88 24.21 -0.74 -1.70
N GLN A 89 23.75 -0.83 -0.44
CA GLN A 89 24.27 -1.81 0.52
C GLN A 89 23.70 -3.24 0.33
N PHE A 90 22.53 -3.40 -0.25
CA PHE A 90 21.85 -4.70 -0.45
C PHE A 90 21.24 -4.83 -1.86
N PRO A 91 22.08 -4.88 -2.92
CA PRO A 91 21.58 -4.87 -4.29
C PRO A 91 20.71 -6.08 -4.63
N GLN A 92 21.01 -7.28 -4.09
CA GLN A 92 20.21 -8.49 -4.32
C GLN A 92 18.79 -8.37 -3.73
N SER A 93 18.66 -7.88 -2.50
CA SER A 93 17.36 -7.67 -1.88
C SER A 93 16.52 -6.65 -2.64
N ALA A 94 17.15 -5.58 -3.13
CA ALA A 94 16.48 -4.56 -3.93
C ALA A 94 15.96 -5.13 -5.27
N LEU A 95 16.74 -6.01 -5.93
CA LEU A 95 16.32 -6.70 -7.16
C LEU A 95 15.13 -7.64 -6.90
N LEU A 96 15.18 -8.42 -5.82
CA LEU A 96 14.06 -9.30 -5.45
C LEU A 96 12.79 -8.51 -5.15
N MET A 97 12.90 -7.38 -4.45
CA MET A 97 11.77 -6.47 -4.22
C MET A 97 11.27 -5.84 -5.52
N ALA A 98 12.17 -5.51 -6.47
CA ALA A 98 11.77 -4.96 -7.76
C ALA A 98 10.90 -5.94 -8.57
N HIS A 99 11.17 -7.26 -8.51
CA HIS A 99 10.32 -8.26 -9.14
C HIS A 99 8.92 -8.31 -8.50
N ALA A 100 8.82 -8.31 -7.18
CA ALA A 100 7.54 -8.24 -6.49
C ALA A 100 6.78 -6.95 -6.84
N ARG A 101 7.47 -5.80 -6.85
CA ARG A 101 6.86 -4.52 -7.28
C ARG A 101 6.37 -4.56 -8.71
N GLY A 102 7.13 -5.14 -9.63
CA GLY A 102 6.73 -5.26 -11.04
C GLY A 102 5.40 -5.98 -11.20
N VAL A 103 5.19 -7.09 -10.49
CA VAL A 103 3.92 -7.81 -10.55
C VAL A 103 2.79 -7.05 -9.86
N ILE A 104 3.06 -6.35 -8.74
CA ILE A 104 2.07 -5.49 -8.08
C ILE A 104 1.57 -4.40 -9.05
N LEU A 105 2.49 -3.69 -9.71
CA LEU A 105 2.18 -2.66 -10.70
C LEU A 105 1.39 -3.22 -11.88
N PHE A 106 1.77 -4.40 -12.38
CA PHE A 106 1.08 -5.07 -13.47
C PHE A 106 -0.36 -5.44 -13.09
N ILE A 107 -0.57 -6.05 -11.91
CA ILE A 107 -1.92 -6.42 -11.45
C ILE A 107 -2.78 -5.18 -11.21
N ALA A 108 -2.24 -4.12 -10.61
CA ALA A 108 -2.95 -2.86 -10.42
C ALA A 108 -3.38 -2.23 -11.76
N ALA A 109 -2.46 -2.14 -12.73
CA ALA A 109 -2.74 -1.62 -14.06
C ALA A 109 -3.78 -2.45 -14.81
N ARG A 110 -3.71 -3.78 -14.72
CA ARG A 110 -4.69 -4.71 -15.31
C ARG A 110 -6.09 -4.51 -14.74
N ASN A 111 -6.19 -4.14 -13.46
CA ASN A 111 -7.45 -3.82 -12.78
C ASN A 111 -7.83 -2.33 -12.88
N LEU A 112 -7.14 -1.53 -13.71
CA LEU A 112 -7.36 -0.09 -13.88
C LEU A 112 -7.29 0.69 -12.56
N CYS A 113 -6.51 0.20 -11.59
CA CYS A 113 -6.38 0.77 -10.27
C CYS A 113 -5.10 1.63 -10.20
N PRO A 114 -5.20 2.92 -9.88
CA PRO A 114 -4.04 3.79 -9.75
C PRO A 114 -3.15 3.37 -8.57
N VAL A 115 -1.83 3.54 -8.75
CA VAL A 115 -0.82 3.23 -7.73
C VAL A 115 -0.15 4.51 -7.27
N ILE A 116 -0.14 4.75 -5.97
CA ILE A 116 0.52 5.88 -5.31
C ILE A 116 1.66 5.37 -4.44
N GLY A 117 2.86 5.93 -4.64
CA GLY A 117 4.06 5.53 -3.92
C GLY A 117 4.32 6.36 -2.67
N TYR A 118 4.68 5.73 -1.56
CA TYR A 118 4.99 6.38 -0.29
C TYR A 118 6.40 6.04 0.19
N ALA A 119 7.18 7.08 0.53
CA ALA A 119 8.50 6.88 1.12
C ALA A 119 8.38 6.36 2.57
N PRO A 120 9.23 5.41 3.03
CA PRO A 120 9.18 4.90 4.41
C PRO A 120 9.20 5.98 5.48
N ARG A 121 9.99 7.02 5.30
CA ARG A 121 10.05 8.16 6.25
C ARG A 121 8.75 8.97 6.28
N GLN A 122 8.05 9.08 5.16
CA GLN A 122 6.76 9.77 5.07
C GLN A 122 5.71 9.01 5.85
N VAL A 123 5.61 7.67 5.64
CA VAL A 123 4.70 6.79 6.38
C VAL A 123 4.93 6.92 7.89
N LYS A 124 6.19 6.79 8.33
CA LYS A 124 6.56 6.92 9.74
C LYS A 124 6.17 8.27 10.34
N ARG A 125 6.51 9.36 9.65
CA ARG A 125 6.20 10.72 10.13
C ARG A 125 4.72 10.96 10.24
N LEU A 126 3.94 10.50 9.28
CA LEU A 126 2.49 10.73 9.28
C LEU A 126 1.81 10.00 10.45
N LEU A 127 2.18 8.74 10.71
CA LEU A 127 1.54 7.93 11.73
C LEU A 127 2.02 8.22 13.15
N THR A 128 3.28 8.60 13.34
CA THR A 128 3.90 8.72 14.67
C THR A 128 4.41 10.13 14.99
N GLY A 129 4.34 11.06 14.03
CA GLY A 129 4.97 12.37 14.14
C GLY A 129 6.49 12.35 13.91
N SER A 130 7.14 11.17 13.83
CA SER A 130 8.60 11.01 13.69
C SER A 130 8.99 10.14 12.49
N GLY A 131 9.79 10.66 11.58
CA GLY A 131 10.34 9.88 10.46
C GLY A 131 11.38 8.82 10.87
N LYS A 132 11.76 8.77 12.16
CA LYS A 132 12.71 7.82 12.75
C LYS A 132 12.03 6.76 13.62
N ALA A 133 10.67 6.69 13.61
CA ALA A 133 9.93 5.72 14.39
C ALA A 133 10.41 4.28 14.16
N ASP A 134 10.48 3.50 15.22
CA ASP A 134 10.79 2.08 15.14
C ASP A 134 9.57 1.25 14.75
N LYS A 135 9.77 -0.05 14.52
CA LYS A 135 8.69 -0.96 14.09
C LYS A 135 7.58 -1.06 15.12
N ARG A 136 7.92 -1.10 16.40
CA ARG A 136 6.93 -1.21 17.47
C ARG A 136 6.04 0.02 17.56
N GLN A 137 6.62 1.21 17.38
CA GLN A 137 5.87 2.46 17.35
C GLN A 137 4.87 2.49 16.19
N ILE A 138 5.27 1.99 15.01
CA ILE A 138 4.37 1.87 13.86
C ILE A 138 3.23 0.89 14.14
N GLN A 139 3.52 -0.30 14.67
CA GLN A 139 2.49 -1.28 15.03
C GLN A 139 1.45 -0.71 16.00
N LEU A 140 1.91 -0.01 17.05
CA LEU A 140 1.03 0.63 18.04
C LEU A 140 0.20 1.77 17.42
N ALA A 141 0.81 2.56 16.54
CA ALA A 141 0.09 3.63 15.85
C ALA A 141 -1.02 3.05 14.95
N VAL A 142 -0.72 2.00 14.18
CA VAL A 142 -1.71 1.28 13.35
C VAL A 142 -2.83 0.69 14.21
N GLN A 143 -2.48 0.02 15.30
CA GLN A 143 -3.45 -0.55 16.23
C GLN A 143 -4.40 0.51 16.78
N SER A 144 -3.85 1.63 17.24
CA SER A 144 -4.60 2.76 17.81
C SER A 144 -5.52 3.41 16.78
N GLU A 145 -4.99 3.71 15.58
CA GLU A 145 -5.73 4.39 14.51
C GLU A 145 -6.90 3.55 13.99
N LEU A 146 -6.68 2.25 13.78
CA LEU A 146 -7.69 1.32 13.30
C LEU A 146 -8.54 0.72 14.45
N ARG A 147 -8.26 1.10 15.72
CA ARG A 147 -8.96 0.60 16.93
C ARG A 147 -8.99 -0.92 17.01
N LEU A 148 -7.84 -1.55 16.71
CA LEU A 148 -7.73 -3.01 16.73
C LEU A 148 -7.53 -3.52 18.17
N ALA A 149 -8.12 -4.67 18.48
CA ALA A 149 -7.94 -5.33 19.78
C ALA A 149 -6.49 -5.79 20.00
N GLN A 150 -5.79 -6.14 18.91
CA GLN A 150 -4.39 -6.62 18.91
C GLN A 150 -3.60 -5.96 17.79
N ILE A 151 -2.26 -5.94 17.93
CA ILE A 151 -1.38 -5.50 16.86
C ILE A 151 -1.47 -6.46 15.65
N LEU A 152 -1.26 -5.93 14.46
CA LEU A 152 -1.18 -6.75 13.26
C LEU A 152 0.16 -7.49 13.20
N GLU A 153 0.09 -8.79 12.97
CA GLU A 153 1.23 -9.67 12.77
C GLU A 153 1.06 -10.53 11.52
N PRO A 154 2.14 -10.90 10.85
CA PRO A 154 3.52 -10.44 11.06
C PRO A 154 3.73 -8.97 10.68
N ASN A 155 4.95 -8.43 10.92
CA ASN A 155 5.29 -7.03 10.66
C ASN A 155 4.90 -6.55 9.27
N ASP A 156 5.05 -7.40 8.24
CA ASP A 156 4.71 -7.08 6.84
C ASP A 156 3.24 -6.60 6.71
N VAL A 157 2.34 -7.16 7.55
CA VAL A 157 0.91 -6.78 7.57
C VAL A 157 0.71 -5.40 8.20
N ALA A 158 1.41 -5.13 9.31
CA ALA A 158 1.37 -3.83 9.97
C ALA A 158 1.98 -2.73 9.09
N ASP A 159 3.07 -3.04 8.37
CA ASP A 159 3.71 -2.11 7.43
C ASP A 159 2.78 -1.80 6.25
N ALA A 160 2.10 -2.81 5.69
CA ALA A 160 1.09 -2.61 4.65
C ALA A 160 -0.11 -1.75 5.13
N ALA A 161 -0.60 -2.00 6.34
CA ALA A 161 -1.67 -1.19 6.93
C ALA A 161 -1.22 0.26 7.19
N ALA A 162 0.03 0.45 7.61
CA ALA A 162 0.64 1.77 7.78
C ALA A 162 0.68 2.56 6.47
N ILE A 163 1.05 1.90 5.37
CA ILE A 163 1.08 2.49 4.02
C ILE A 163 -0.33 2.88 3.57
N ALA A 164 -1.33 2.01 3.78
CA ALA A 164 -2.73 2.30 3.48
C ALA A 164 -3.27 3.50 4.28
N LEU A 165 -2.97 3.57 5.59
CA LEU A 165 -3.31 4.71 6.44
C LEU A 165 -2.63 6.00 5.97
N CYS A 166 -1.35 5.92 5.57
CA CYS A 166 -0.64 7.06 5.02
C CYS A 166 -1.37 7.62 3.79
N HIS A 167 -1.81 6.76 2.87
CA HIS A 167 -2.63 7.19 1.73
C HIS A 167 -3.94 7.81 2.18
N TYR A 168 -4.66 7.15 3.09
CA TYR A 168 -5.97 7.63 3.55
C TYR A 168 -5.91 9.04 4.14
N HIS A 169 -4.85 9.37 4.86
CA HIS A 169 -4.65 10.71 5.42
C HIS A 169 -4.10 11.69 4.40
N SER A 170 -3.18 11.27 3.51
CA SER A 170 -2.59 12.14 2.49
C SER A 170 -3.59 12.53 1.40
N ALA A 171 -4.53 11.65 1.05
CA ALA A 171 -5.56 11.93 0.03
C ALA A 171 -6.51 13.09 0.41
N ARG A 172 -6.48 13.53 1.66
CA ARG A 172 -7.21 14.72 2.15
C ARG A 172 -6.44 16.02 1.96
N LEU A 173 -5.17 15.93 1.58
CA LEU A 173 -4.31 17.07 1.28
C LEU A 173 -4.31 17.30 -0.25
N PRO A 174 -3.95 18.51 -0.74
CA PRO A 174 -3.78 18.74 -2.17
C PRO A 174 -2.84 17.69 -2.78
N ALA A 175 -3.26 17.09 -3.90
CA ALA A 175 -2.53 16.02 -4.55
C ALA A 175 -1.10 16.45 -4.93
N ASN A 176 -0.10 15.66 -4.55
CA ASN A 176 1.27 15.80 -5.00
C ASN A 176 1.49 14.91 -6.24
N PRO A 177 1.68 15.48 -7.46
CA PRO A 177 1.84 14.69 -8.69
C PRO A 177 3.04 13.73 -8.68
N ALA A 178 4.06 14.02 -7.86
CA ALA A 178 5.29 13.20 -7.76
C ALA A 178 5.09 11.84 -7.07
N GLU A 179 3.93 11.59 -6.47
CA GLU A 179 3.62 10.35 -5.76
C GLU A 179 2.98 9.28 -6.64
N ARG A 180 2.57 9.64 -7.88
CA ARG A 180 2.01 8.67 -8.84
C ARG A 180 3.14 7.81 -9.41
N LEU A 181 2.91 6.50 -9.46
CA LEU A 181 3.81 5.50 -10.02
C LEU A 181 3.30 4.96 -11.36
#